data_668f224ac761b22ce96bfbb24306edcb
#
_entry.id   668f224ac761b22ce96bfbb24306edcb
#
_cell.length_a   1.000
_cell.length_b   1.000
_cell.length_c   1.000
_cell.angle_alpha   90.00
_cell.angle_beta   90.00
_cell.angle_gamma   90.00
#
_symmetry.space_group_name_H-M   'P 1'
#
loop_
_entity.id
_entity.type
_entity.pdbx_description
1 polymer ?
#
loop_
_entity_poly.entity_id
_entity_poly.type
_entity_poly.pdbx_seq_one_letter_code
_entity_poly.pdbx_strand_id
1 'polypeptide(L)'
;MYNEIICEQAWVIGMGHIWAACGSREYRRWEVEGMLRIGMLTSGGDCQSLNATMRGVAKTLYNSMDDVEIIGFEEGYKGLMYADYRMMKSTDFSGILTEGGTILGTSRQPFKLMRQPDENGRDKVELMKNTYRRLRLDCLVVLGGNGSQKTA
;
A
#
# COMPACT_ATOMS: atom_id res chain seq x y z
N MET A 1 -0.25 31.13 4.75
CA MET A 1 -1.41 30.59 4.03
C MET A 1 -0.88 29.39 3.25
N TYR A 2 -0.75 28.24 3.92
CA TYR A 2 -0.23 27.01 3.34
C TYR A 2 -1.41 26.26 2.76
N ASN A 3 -1.46 26.13 1.44
CA ASN A 3 -2.40 25.24 0.78
C ASN A 3 -2.01 23.80 1.12
N GLU A 4 -2.86 23.14 1.88
CA GLU A 4 -2.84 21.70 2.05
C GLU A 4 -3.17 21.05 0.71
N ILE A 5 -2.15 20.68 -0.03
CA ILE A 5 -2.31 19.73 -1.13
C ILE A 5 -2.17 18.36 -0.48
N ILE A 6 -3.30 17.82 -0.03
CA ILE A 6 -3.40 16.41 0.34
C ILE A 6 -3.37 15.65 -0.98
N CYS A 7 -2.22 15.11 -1.33
CA CYS A 7 -2.11 14.18 -2.44
C CYS A 7 -2.63 12.82 -1.96
N GLU A 8 -3.95 12.64 -1.99
CA GLU A 8 -4.58 11.33 -1.79
C GLU A 8 -4.40 10.51 -3.06
N GLN A 9 -3.28 9.83 -3.20
CA GLN A 9 -3.06 8.88 -4.28
C GLN A 9 -2.88 7.48 -3.72
N ALA A 10 -3.97 6.73 -3.65
CA ALA A 10 -3.90 5.30 -3.49
C ALA A 10 -3.71 4.66 -4.88
N TRP A 11 -2.59 3.99 -5.08
CA TRP A 11 -2.34 3.20 -6.29
C TRP A 11 -2.92 1.81 -6.07
N VAL A 12 -3.95 1.48 -6.83
CA VAL A 12 -4.55 0.16 -6.77
C VAL A 12 -4.11 -0.63 -7.99
N ILE A 13 -3.32 -1.67 -7.77
CA ILE A 13 -2.93 -2.60 -8.82
C ILE A 13 -3.89 -3.78 -8.75
N GLY A 14 -4.87 -3.81 -9.67
CA GLY A 14 -5.74 -4.96 -9.88
C GLY A 14 -5.14 -5.92 -10.89
N MET A 15 -5.53 -7.20 -10.85
CA MET A 15 -5.14 -8.19 -11.85
C MET A 15 -5.61 -7.74 -13.24
N GLY A 16 -4.67 -7.27 -14.06
CA GLY A 16 -4.89 -6.95 -15.47
C GLY A 16 -4.80 -5.47 -15.86
N HIS A 17 -4.89 -4.52 -14.95
CA HIS A 17 -4.78 -3.09 -15.28
C HIS A 17 -4.12 -2.30 -14.16
N ILE A 18 -3.08 -1.54 -14.53
CA ILE A 18 -2.51 -0.50 -13.67
C ILE A 18 -3.34 0.76 -13.93
N TRP A 19 -4.20 1.12 -13.00
CA TRP A 19 -4.92 2.38 -13.07
C TRP A 19 -4.25 3.40 -12.18
N ALA A 20 -3.63 4.39 -12.81
CA ALA A 20 -3.24 5.61 -12.14
C ALA A 20 -4.43 6.58 -12.19
N ALA A 21 -5.11 6.76 -11.09
CA ALA A 21 -6.11 7.81 -10.98
C ALA A 21 -5.40 9.14 -10.71
N CYS A 22 -4.78 9.71 -11.75
CA CYS A 22 -4.39 11.11 -11.75
C CYS A 22 -5.04 11.79 -12.95
N GLY A 23 -5.91 12.74 -12.70
CA GLY A 23 -6.64 13.51 -13.70
C GLY A 23 -5.82 14.56 -14.43
N SER A 24 -4.62 14.24 -14.87
CA SER A 24 -3.91 15.03 -15.90
C SER A 24 -2.76 14.22 -16.50
N ARG A 25 -2.73 14.19 -17.81
CA ARG A 25 -1.75 13.50 -18.65
C ARG A 25 -0.39 14.22 -18.64
N GLU A 26 0.28 14.23 -17.53
CA GLU A 26 1.69 14.58 -17.49
C GLU A 26 2.39 13.56 -16.60
N TYR A 27 3.25 12.75 -17.23
CA TYR A 27 4.29 11.99 -16.55
C TYR A 27 5.22 13.00 -15.89
N ARG A 28 4.89 13.48 -14.71
CA ARG A 28 5.85 14.23 -13.91
C ARG A 28 6.84 13.22 -13.36
N ARG A 29 8.06 13.34 -13.81
CA ARG A 29 9.22 12.80 -13.11
C ARG A 29 9.14 13.41 -11.71
N TRP A 30 8.93 12.58 -10.71
CA TRP A 30 8.87 13.02 -9.32
C TRP A 30 10.26 13.50 -8.92
N GLU A 31 10.49 14.80 -8.97
CA GLU A 31 11.61 15.42 -8.25
C GLU A 31 11.16 15.57 -6.80
N VAL A 32 11.18 14.47 -6.07
CA VAL A 32 10.97 14.48 -4.62
C VAL A 32 12.31 14.79 -4.01
N GLU A 33 12.47 16.00 -3.51
CA GLU A 33 13.59 16.32 -2.62
C GLU A 33 13.35 15.61 -1.28
N GLY A 34 14.00 14.47 -1.06
CA GLY A 34 13.91 13.72 0.17
C GLY A 34 13.54 12.24 -0.03
N MET A 35 13.56 11.50 1.06
CA MET A 35 13.25 10.06 1.09
C MET A 35 11.76 9.82 0.87
N LEU A 36 11.41 9.09 -0.19
CA LEU A 36 10.05 8.70 -0.52
C LEU A 36 9.63 7.48 0.32
N ARG A 37 8.54 7.61 1.08
CA ARG A 37 8.00 6.54 1.93
C ARG A 37 6.75 5.93 1.34
N ILE A 38 6.85 4.66 0.97
CA ILE A 38 5.80 3.93 0.27
C ILE A 38 5.26 2.83 1.17
N GLY A 39 3.99 2.94 1.55
CA GLY A 39 3.28 1.84 2.19
C GLY A 39 2.90 0.77 1.15
N MET A 40 2.98 -0.50 1.51
CA MET A 40 2.56 -1.61 0.67
C MET A 40 1.76 -2.60 1.49
N LEU A 41 0.61 -3.01 0.98
CA LEU A 41 -0.21 -4.06 1.60
C LEU A 41 -0.86 -4.96 0.57
N THR A 42 -1.15 -6.18 0.99
CA THR A 42 -1.94 -7.15 0.23
C THR A 42 -3.27 -7.37 0.93
N SER A 43 -4.37 -7.38 0.21
CA SER A 43 -5.71 -7.49 0.80
C SER A 43 -6.64 -8.39 0.00
N GLY A 44 -7.48 -9.12 0.69
CA GLY A 44 -8.48 -9.99 0.08
C GLY A 44 -8.06 -11.45 0.06
N GLY A 45 -8.45 -12.17 -1.00
CA GLY A 45 -8.08 -13.58 -1.16
C GLY A 45 -6.62 -13.72 -1.54
N ASP A 46 -5.99 -14.74 -1.01
CA ASP A 46 -4.64 -15.13 -1.38
C ASP A 46 -4.58 -15.56 -2.85
N CYS A 47 -3.59 -15.10 -3.58
CA CYS A 47 -3.35 -15.55 -4.94
C CYS A 47 -1.84 -15.60 -5.25
N GLN A 48 -1.48 -16.50 -6.15
CA GLN A 48 -0.09 -16.78 -6.48
C GLN A 48 0.68 -15.58 -7.08
N SER A 49 -0.02 -14.58 -7.61
CA SER A 49 0.61 -13.42 -8.26
C SER A 49 0.98 -12.29 -7.29
N LEU A 50 0.55 -12.33 -6.02
CA LEU A 50 0.77 -11.24 -5.08
C LEU A 50 2.26 -10.99 -4.82
N ASN A 51 3.03 -12.02 -4.54
CA ASN A 51 4.46 -11.93 -4.33
C ASN A 51 5.19 -11.43 -5.60
N ALA A 52 4.81 -11.95 -6.77
CA ALA A 52 5.39 -11.52 -8.04
C ALA A 52 5.11 -10.03 -8.31
N THR A 53 3.89 -9.57 -8.02
CA THR A 53 3.49 -8.17 -8.19
C THR A 53 4.23 -7.26 -7.19
N MET A 54 4.28 -7.64 -5.91
CA MET A 54 5.05 -6.90 -4.89
C MET A 54 6.52 -6.74 -5.31
N ARG A 55 7.13 -7.85 -5.76
CA ARG A 55 8.51 -7.83 -6.25
C ARG A 55 8.67 -6.89 -7.46
N GLY A 56 7.74 -6.93 -8.41
CA GLY A 56 7.76 -6.04 -9.59
C GLY A 56 7.74 -4.56 -9.17
N VAL A 57 6.81 -4.19 -8.31
CA VAL A 57 6.70 -2.83 -7.77
C VAL A 57 7.98 -2.43 -7.02
N ALA A 58 8.43 -3.25 -6.07
CA ALA A 58 9.61 -2.94 -5.26
C ALA A 58 10.87 -2.80 -6.12
N LYS A 59 11.09 -3.70 -7.07
CA LYS A 59 12.25 -3.60 -7.98
C LYS A 59 12.22 -2.34 -8.83
N THR A 60 11.06 -1.98 -9.34
CA THR A 60 10.93 -0.74 -10.12
C THR A 60 11.27 0.47 -9.27
N LEU A 61 10.76 0.54 -8.04
CA LEU A 61 11.03 1.65 -7.13
C LEU A 61 12.52 1.75 -6.79
N TYR A 62 13.14 0.67 -6.33
CA TYR A 62 14.56 0.65 -5.98
C TYR A 62 15.50 0.88 -7.17
N ASN A 63 15.07 0.58 -8.39
CA ASN A 63 15.89 0.82 -9.59
C ASN A 63 15.70 2.23 -10.17
N SER A 64 14.58 2.90 -9.84
CA SER A 64 14.23 4.19 -10.43
C SER A 64 14.43 5.37 -9.48
N MET A 65 14.63 5.10 -8.20
CA MET A 65 14.74 6.11 -7.14
C MET A 65 15.90 5.76 -6.21
N ASP A 66 16.69 6.78 -5.88
CA ASP A 66 17.86 6.61 -5.00
C ASP A 66 17.44 6.54 -3.52
N ASP A 67 16.46 7.37 -3.13
CA ASP A 67 15.99 7.48 -1.75
C ASP A 67 14.53 7.01 -1.62
N VAL A 68 14.33 5.71 -1.44
CA VAL A 68 13.01 5.11 -1.24
C VAL A 68 13.00 4.14 -0.06
N GLU A 69 11.99 4.29 0.80
CA GLU A 69 11.65 3.34 1.87
C GLU A 69 10.33 2.65 1.55
N ILE A 70 10.31 1.32 1.60
CA ILE A 70 9.08 0.54 1.48
C ILE A 70 8.69 -0.01 2.85
N ILE A 71 7.46 0.27 3.26
CA ILE A 71 6.87 -0.16 4.53
C ILE A 71 5.78 -1.18 4.21
N GLY A 72 6.03 -2.45 4.52
CA GLY A 72 5.06 -3.53 4.31
C GLY A 72 4.13 -3.68 5.51
N PHE A 73 2.81 -3.58 5.31
CA PHE A 73 1.81 -3.82 6.35
C PHE A 73 1.43 -5.29 6.39
N GLU A 74 1.54 -5.88 7.57
CA GLU A 74 1.19 -7.28 7.81
C GLU A 74 -0.35 -7.45 7.83
N GLU A 75 -0.83 -8.58 7.30
CA GLU A 75 -2.26 -8.88 7.23
C GLU A 75 -3.14 -7.78 6.58
N GLY A 76 -2.58 -7.06 5.61
CA GLY A 76 -3.31 -6.09 4.79
C GLY A 76 -3.82 -4.87 5.55
N TYR A 77 -5.11 -4.51 5.37
CA TYR A 77 -5.69 -3.35 6.05
C TYR A 77 -5.67 -3.46 7.58
N LYS A 78 -5.63 -4.66 8.13
CA LYS A 78 -5.52 -4.86 9.57
C LYS A 78 -4.19 -4.30 10.08
N GLY A 79 -3.09 -4.57 9.39
CA GLY A 79 -1.79 -4.00 9.73
C GLY A 79 -1.78 -2.47 9.62
N LEU A 80 -2.42 -1.91 8.60
CA LEU A 80 -2.55 -0.45 8.48
C LEU A 80 -3.38 0.16 9.64
N MET A 81 -4.45 -0.50 10.10
CA MET A 81 -5.26 -0.03 11.22
C MET A 81 -4.48 -0.03 12.54
N TYR A 82 -3.78 -1.11 12.81
CA TYR A 82 -3.15 -1.32 14.12
C TYR A 82 -1.65 -1.03 14.13
N ALA A 83 -1.14 -0.50 13.01
CA ALA A 83 0.27 -0.17 12.82
C ALA A 83 1.19 -1.38 13.00
N ASP A 84 0.77 -2.51 12.45
CA ASP A 84 1.56 -3.71 12.35
C ASP A 84 2.24 -3.74 11.00
N TYR A 85 3.54 -3.41 10.98
CA TYR A 85 4.31 -3.22 9.76
C TYR A 85 5.78 -3.55 9.97
N ARG A 86 6.48 -3.78 8.87
CA ARG A 86 7.94 -3.91 8.85
C ARG A 86 8.55 -3.08 7.74
N MET A 87 9.78 -2.62 7.98
CA MET A 87 10.59 -1.96 6.94
C MET A 87 11.10 -3.03 5.98
N MET A 88 10.79 -2.86 4.70
CA MET A 88 11.18 -3.81 3.66
C MET A 88 12.49 -3.39 3.02
N LYS A 89 13.40 -4.34 2.89
CA LYS A 89 14.65 -4.15 2.16
C LYS A 89 14.55 -4.75 0.76
N SER A 90 15.37 -4.29 -0.16
CA SER A 90 15.44 -4.87 -1.52
C SER A 90 15.68 -6.38 -1.51
N THR A 91 16.40 -6.89 -0.50
CA THR A 91 16.67 -8.32 -0.30
C THR A 91 15.42 -9.12 0.04
N ASP A 92 14.44 -8.53 0.73
CA ASP A 92 13.21 -9.21 1.16
C ASP A 92 12.31 -9.60 -0.02
N PHE A 93 12.50 -8.95 -1.14
CA PHE A 93 11.82 -9.24 -2.40
C PHE A 93 12.59 -10.25 -3.28
N SER A 94 13.72 -10.77 -2.80
CA SER A 94 14.51 -11.76 -3.53
C SER A 94 13.96 -13.16 -3.27
N GLY A 95 13.84 -13.97 -4.35
CA GLY A 95 13.34 -15.35 -4.23
C GLY A 95 11.82 -15.50 -4.27
N ILE A 96 11.04 -14.47 -3.92
CA ILE A 96 9.59 -14.57 -3.76
C ILE A 96 8.79 -14.71 -5.06
N LEU A 97 9.43 -14.62 -6.22
CA LEU A 97 8.75 -14.69 -7.52
C LEU A 97 8.01 -16.00 -7.73
N THR A 98 8.60 -17.09 -7.26
CA THR A 98 8.06 -18.45 -7.38
C THR A 98 7.32 -18.94 -6.13
N GLU A 99 7.30 -18.11 -5.08
CA GLU A 99 6.57 -18.42 -3.86
C GLU A 99 5.10 -18.02 -4.04
N GLY A 100 4.20 -18.96 -3.77
CA GLY A 100 2.77 -18.68 -3.73
C GLY A 100 2.39 -17.85 -2.53
N GLY A 101 1.21 -17.18 -2.61
CA GLY A 101 0.71 -16.39 -1.53
C GLY A 101 1.28 -14.98 -1.43
N THR A 102 1.43 -14.51 -0.21
CA THR A 102 1.96 -13.18 0.09
C THR A 102 2.88 -13.20 1.30
N ILE A 103 4.07 -12.61 1.17
CA ILE A 103 5.02 -12.49 2.29
C ILE A 103 4.55 -11.49 3.37
N LEU A 104 3.56 -10.66 3.06
CA LEU A 104 2.96 -9.72 4.02
C LEU A 104 1.70 -10.28 4.68
N GLY A 105 1.25 -11.46 4.28
CA GLY A 105 -0.03 -11.98 4.72
C GLY A 105 -1.21 -11.15 4.18
N THR A 106 -2.39 -11.64 4.39
CA THR A 106 -3.62 -10.97 3.96
C THR A 106 -4.75 -11.21 4.94
N SER A 107 -5.65 -10.25 5.08
CA SER A 107 -6.89 -10.40 5.82
C SER A 107 -8.07 -9.91 5.01
N ARG A 108 -9.24 -10.52 5.27
CA ARG A 108 -10.49 -10.08 4.66
C ARG A 108 -11.13 -9.02 5.55
N GLN A 109 -11.11 -7.80 5.07
CA GLN A 109 -11.81 -6.68 5.72
C GLN A 109 -12.92 -6.20 4.78
N PRO A 110 -14.17 -6.68 4.96
CA PRO A 110 -15.27 -6.30 4.09
C PRO A 110 -15.50 -4.78 4.12
N PHE A 111 -15.60 -4.14 2.97
CA PHE A 111 -15.82 -2.69 2.84
C PHE A 111 -16.99 -2.19 3.72
N LYS A 112 -18.08 -2.95 3.77
CA LYS A 112 -19.26 -2.60 4.60
C LYS A 112 -18.94 -2.50 6.09
N LEU A 113 -17.94 -3.25 6.58
CA LEU A 113 -17.52 -3.26 7.98
C LEU A 113 -16.44 -2.23 8.29
N MET A 114 -15.87 -1.57 7.28
CA MET A 114 -14.83 -0.56 7.48
C MET A 114 -15.34 0.69 8.20
N ARG A 115 -16.62 1.02 8.00
CA ARG A 115 -17.27 2.16 8.67
C ARG A 115 -17.86 1.82 10.04
N GLN A 116 -17.78 0.54 10.45
CA GLN A 116 -18.18 0.13 11.79
C GLN A 116 -16.98 0.21 12.72
N PRO A 117 -17.18 0.66 13.97
CA PRO A 117 -16.10 0.66 14.96
C PRO A 117 -15.47 -0.71 15.13
N ASP A 118 -14.23 -0.73 15.58
CA ASP A 118 -13.56 -1.96 16.00
C ASP A 118 -14.14 -2.47 17.34
N GLU A 119 -13.61 -3.59 17.83
CA GLU A 119 -14.03 -4.21 19.09
C GLU A 119 -13.85 -3.28 20.31
N ASN A 120 -13.02 -2.26 20.19
CA ASN A 120 -12.76 -1.26 21.21
C ASN A 120 -13.53 0.05 20.98
N GLY A 121 -14.47 0.08 20.05
CA GLY A 121 -15.27 1.25 19.71
C GLY A 121 -14.53 2.33 18.89
N ARG A 122 -13.35 2.03 18.34
CA ARG A 122 -12.53 2.99 17.58
C ARG A 122 -12.90 2.97 16.09
N ASP A 123 -12.85 4.14 15.45
CA ASP A 123 -13.08 4.28 14.02
C ASP A 123 -11.87 3.71 13.24
N LYS A 124 -12.12 2.65 12.46
CA LYS A 124 -11.10 1.96 11.66
C LYS A 124 -10.46 2.87 10.61
N VAL A 125 -11.25 3.75 9.99
CA VAL A 125 -10.78 4.68 8.97
C VAL A 125 -9.82 5.69 9.59
N GLU A 126 -10.18 6.24 10.75
CA GLU A 126 -9.29 7.15 11.48
C GLU A 126 -8.01 6.46 11.96
N LEU A 127 -8.08 5.21 12.38
CA LEU A 127 -6.89 4.43 12.73
C LEU A 127 -5.93 4.32 11.53
N MET A 128 -6.44 3.98 10.35
CA MET A 128 -5.63 3.90 9.11
C MET A 128 -5.00 5.25 8.76
N LYS A 129 -5.79 6.33 8.77
CA LYS A 129 -5.29 7.69 8.51
C LYS A 129 -4.21 8.11 9.51
N ASN A 130 -4.38 7.79 10.78
CA ASN A 130 -3.41 8.11 11.81
C ASN A 130 -2.09 7.35 11.60
N THR A 131 -2.16 6.09 11.22
CA THR A 131 -0.96 5.30 10.87
C THR A 131 -0.27 5.86 9.65
N TYR A 132 -1.02 6.18 8.59
CA TYR A 132 -0.50 6.81 7.37
C TYR A 132 0.25 8.11 7.68
N ARG A 133 -0.37 9.02 8.43
CA ARG A 133 0.24 10.31 8.82
C ARG A 133 1.44 10.14 9.73
N ARG A 134 1.34 9.24 10.73
CA ARG A 134 2.43 8.97 11.67
C ARG A 134 3.68 8.44 11.00
N LEU A 135 3.52 7.56 10.02
CA LEU A 135 4.61 7.02 9.23
C LEU A 135 5.08 7.97 8.13
N ARG A 136 4.39 9.09 7.92
CA ARG A 136 4.67 10.05 6.85
C ARG A 136 4.75 9.36 5.49
N LEU A 137 3.74 8.54 5.18
CA LEU A 137 3.68 7.88 3.89
C LEU A 137 3.35 8.88 2.80
N ASP A 138 4.06 8.83 1.70
CA ASP A 138 3.78 9.64 0.51
C ASP A 138 2.73 8.95 -0.37
N CYS A 139 2.75 7.62 -0.41
CA CYS A 139 1.72 6.84 -1.08
C CYS A 139 1.48 5.47 -0.44
N LEU A 140 0.38 4.85 -0.82
CA LEU A 140 0.01 3.50 -0.40
C LEU A 140 -0.28 2.63 -1.62
N VAL A 141 0.48 1.55 -1.77
CA VAL A 141 0.25 0.52 -2.79
C VAL A 141 -0.62 -0.58 -2.20
N VAL A 142 -1.81 -0.74 -2.77
CA VAL A 142 -2.77 -1.77 -2.35
C VAL A 142 -2.88 -2.83 -3.42
N LEU A 143 -2.49 -4.04 -3.09
CA LEU A 143 -2.59 -5.20 -3.98
C LEU A 143 -3.78 -6.07 -3.56
N GLY A 144 -4.78 -6.17 -4.42
CA GLY A 144 -6.00 -6.92 -4.10
C GLY A 144 -7.07 -6.85 -5.18
N GLY A 145 -8.20 -7.45 -4.90
CA GLY A 145 -9.35 -7.48 -5.80
C GLY A 145 -10.34 -6.31 -5.60
N ASN A 146 -11.51 -6.41 -6.24
CA ASN A 146 -12.56 -5.38 -6.20
C ASN A 146 -12.94 -4.90 -4.80
N GLY A 147 -12.98 -5.80 -3.82
CA GLY A 147 -13.31 -5.44 -2.43
C GLY A 147 -12.27 -4.54 -1.81
N SER A 148 -11.00 -4.83 -2.06
CA SER A 148 -9.86 -4.06 -1.58
C SER A 148 -9.79 -2.68 -2.24
N GLN A 149 -10.11 -2.62 -3.55
CA GLN A 149 -10.17 -1.37 -4.30
C GLN A 149 -11.27 -0.41 -3.81
N LYS A 150 -12.40 -0.95 -3.34
CA LYS A 150 -13.47 -0.14 -2.76
C LYS A 150 -13.11 0.44 -1.39
N THR A 151 -12.13 -0.16 -0.73
CA THR A 151 -11.66 0.28 0.60
C THR A 151 -10.53 1.31 0.47
N ALA A 152 -9.69 1.20 -0.56
CA ALA A 152 -8.66 2.17 -0.88
C ALA A 152 -9.24 3.49 -1.39
#